data_fd0e97a91ab77d01500ee877bffa6817
#
_entry.id   fd0e97a91ab77d01500ee877bffa6817
#
_cell.length_a   1.000
_cell.length_b   1.000
_cell.length_c   1.000
_cell.angle_alpha   90.00
_cell.angle_beta   90.00
_cell.angle_gamma   90.00
#
_symmetry.space_group_name_H-M   'P 1'
#
loop_
_entity.id
_entity.type
_entity.pdbx_description
1 polymer ?
#
loop_
_entity_poly.entity_id
_entity_poly.type
_entity_poly.pdbx_seq_one_letter_code
_entity_poly.pdbx_strand_id
1 'polypeptide(L)'
;MLLSQGVPMIYHGDEFGNSQSGNNNAYCQDNATGWTDWKGLSRNQGLREFVKDAIAFRKAHPVLHMPVELKGVDYLTKGFPDVSLHGERAWYLSYENTSRLLGMMYYGAYAREKEDLEAAEDDFIYIGYNFHWENRSLALPNLPEGMCWKKNRRYLSSRNRILSGGGRRI
;
A
#
# COMPACT_ATOMS: atom_id res chain seq x y z
N MET A 1 1.59 -0.02 -6.57
CA MET A 1 2.43 1.17 -6.84
C MET A 1 2.35 2.18 -5.69
N LEU A 2 1.23 2.87 -5.42
CA LEU A 2 1.15 3.90 -4.35
C LEU A 2 1.43 3.36 -2.93
N LEU A 3 1.23 2.08 -2.68
CA LEU A 3 1.47 1.41 -1.41
C LEU A 3 2.76 0.57 -1.40
N SER A 4 3.62 0.76 -2.39
CA SER A 4 4.93 0.10 -2.48
C SER A 4 6.05 1.08 -2.15
N GLN A 5 7.20 0.58 -1.75
CA GLN A 5 8.41 1.39 -1.61
C GLN A 5 8.85 1.99 -2.97
N GLY A 6 9.78 2.93 -2.92
CA GLY A 6 10.29 3.63 -4.11
C GLY A 6 9.44 4.81 -4.53
N VAL A 7 9.75 5.40 -5.67
CA VAL A 7 9.06 6.58 -6.21
C VAL A 7 7.91 6.14 -7.11
N PRO A 8 6.65 6.46 -6.76
CA PRO A 8 5.52 6.12 -7.62
C PRO A 8 5.48 7.01 -8.86
N MET A 9 5.18 6.42 -10.00
CA MET A 9 4.93 7.13 -11.25
C MET A 9 3.49 6.85 -11.70
N ILE A 10 2.73 7.90 -11.95
CA ILE A 10 1.36 7.84 -12.47
C ILE A 10 1.36 8.52 -13.83
N TYR A 11 0.88 7.82 -14.85
CA TYR A 11 0.59 8.44 -16.14
C TYR A 11 -0.71 9.26 -16.03
N HIS A 12 -0.76 10.41 -16.70
CA HIS A 12 -1.92 11.30 -16.59
C HIS A 12 -3.21 10.59 -17.00
N GLY A 13 -4.23 10.72 -16.15
CA GLY A 13 -5.51 10.06 -16.37
C GLY A 13 -5.66 8.68 -15.73
N ASP A 14 -4.56 8.00 -15.31
CA ASP A 14 -4.63 6.72 -14.61
C ASP A 14 -5.48 6.80 -13.34
N GLU A 15 -5.44 7.96 -12.66
CA GLU A 15 -6.20 8.22 -11.44
C GLU A 15 -7.72 8.23 -11.63
N PHE A 16 -8.18 8.29 -12.85
CA PHE A 16 -9.60 8.12 -13.20
C PHE A 16 -9.84 7.11 -14.33
N GLY A 17 -8.85 6.24 -14.59
CA GLY A 17 -8.99 5.10 -15.48
C GLY A 17 -8.97 5.46 -16.96
N ASN A 18 -8.14 6.44 -17.35
CA ASN A 18 -7.87 6.71 -18.75
C ASN A 18 -7.33 5.46 -19.47
N SER A 19 -7.63 5.31 -20.73
CA SER A 19 -7.27 4.11 -21.50
C SER A 19 -6.82 4.48 -22.92
N GLN A 20 -5.79 3.81 -23.36
CA GLN A 20 -5.33 3.85 -24.76
C GLN A 20 -5.95 2.75 -25.61
N SER A 21 -7.07 2.15 -25.13
CA SER A 21 -7.82 1.10 -25.85
C SER A 21 -6.97 -0.10 -26.30
N GLY A 22 -5.99 -0.49 -25.44
CA GLY A 22 -5.08 -1.61 -25.71
C GLY A 22 -3.86 -1.26 -26.55
N ASN A 23 -3.71 -0.02 -27.00
CA ASN A 23 -2.49 0.44 -27.66
C ASN A 23 -1.39 0.66 -26.61
N ASN A 24 -0.28 -0.05 -26.73
CA ASN A 24 0.85 0.04 -25.79
C ASN A 24 1.83 1.18 -26.10
N ASN A 25 1.65 1.88 -27.22
CA ASN A 25 2.48 2.99 -27.61
C ASN A 25 1.70 4.03 -28.42
N ALA A 26 1.16 5.02 -27.74
CA ALA A 26 0.43 6.13 -28.36
C ALA A 26 1.35 7.24 -28.90
N TYR A 27 2.67 7.00 -28.95
CA TYR A 27 3.63 7.97 -29.47
C TYR A 27 3.28 8.42 -30.88
N CYS A 28 3.34 9.72 -31.13
CA CYS A 28 2.97 10.35 -32.43
C CYS A 28 1.49 10.20 -32.80
N GLN A 29 0.60 9.77 -31.94
CA GLN A 29 -0.81 9.64 -32.25
C GLN A 29 -1.60 10.82 -31.70
N ASP A 30 -1.87 11.81 -32.53
CA ASP A 30 -2.72 12.96 -32.21
C ASP A 30 -4.19 12.62 -32.47
N ASN A 31 -4.73 11.70 -31.67
CA ASN A 31 -6.11 11.22 -31.77
C ASN A 31 -6.61 10.74 -30.40
N ALA A 32 -7.82 10.19 -30.35
CA ALA A 32 -8.46 9.72 -29.11
C ALA A 32 -7.65 8.65 -28.33
N THR A 33 -6.73 7.94 -28.99
CA THR A 33 -5.83 6.97 -28.33
C THR A 33 -4.79 7.67 -27.45
N GLY A 34 -4.27 8.81 -27.93
CA GLY A 34 -3.27 9.60 -27.20
C GLY A 34 -3.87 10.67 -26.27
N TRP A 35 -5.13 11.06 -26.51
CA TRP A 35 -5.76 12.10 -25.72
C TRP A 35 -6.31 11.59 -24.39
N THR A 36 -6.32 12.45 -23.40
CA THR A 36 -6.96 12.15 -22.10
C THR A 36 -8.47 12.29 -22.20
N ASP A 37 -9.20 11.21 -21.90
CA ASP A 37 -10.66 11.26 -21.80
C ASP A 37 -11.13 11.89 -20.49
N TRP A 38 -11.24 13.21 -20.47
CA TRP A 38 -11.69 13.98 -19.31
C TRP A 38 -13.09 13.62 -18.81
N LYS A 39 -13.93 12.97 -19.63
CA LYS A 39 -15.22 12.45 -19.18
C LYS A 39 -15.06 11.31 -18.16
N GLY A 40 -13.90 10.67 -18.13
CA GLY A 40 -13.53 9.68 -17.13
C GLY A 40 -13.58 10.21 -15.70
N LEU A 41 -13.31 11.50 -15.49
CA LEU A 41 -13.37 12.13 -14.17
C LEU A 41 -14.73 11.94 -13.49
N SER A 42 -15.83 12.15 -14.21
CA SER A 42 -17.17 11.96 -13.65
C SER A 42 -17.59 10.48 -13.60
N ARG A 43 -17.19 9.68 -14.59
CA ARG A 43 -17.54 8.25 -14.65
C ARG A 43 -16.85 7.43 -13.57
N ASN A 44 -15.59 7.76 -13.24
CA ASN A 44 -14.74 7.00 -12.34
C ASN A 44 -14.34 7.78 -11.08
N GLN A 45 -15.28 8.57 -10.56
CA GLN A 45 -15.05 9.38 -9.36
C GLN A 45 -14.55 8.56 -8.17
N GLY A 46 -15.07 7.33 -7.98
CA GLY A 46 -14.64 6.45 -6.90
C GLY A 46 -13.17 6.03 -7.00
N LEU A 47 -12.68 5.77 -8.22
CA LEU A 47 -11.25 5.48 -8.45
C LEU A 47 -10.39 6.70 -8.14
N ARG A 48 -10.80 7.87 -8.59
CA ARG A 48 -10.09 9.12 -8.35
C ARG A 48 -9.97 9.43 -6.85
N GLU A 49 -11.07 9.31 -6.10
CA GLU A 49 -11.03 9.53 -4.65
C GLU A 49 -10.15 8.48 -3.95
N PHE A 50 -10.19 7.21 -4.39
CA PHE A 50 -9.28 6.18 -3.90
C PHE A 50 -7.81 6.53 -4.12
N VAL A 51 -7.43 6.97 -5.33
CA VAL A 51 -6.05 7.38 -5.64
C VAL A 51 -5.63 8.58 -4.80
N LYS A 52 -6.50 9.55 -4.64
CA LYS A 52 -6.28 10.74 -3.80
C LYS A 52 -6.01 10.37 -2.34
N ASP A 53 -6.84 9.49 -1.80
CA ASP A 53 -6.69 8.98 -0.45
C ASP A 53 -5.40 8.16 -0.28
N ALA A 54 -5.06 7.30 -1.26
CA ALA A 54 -3.83 6.52 -1.23
C ALA A 54 -2.58 7.41 -1.27
N ILE A 55 -2.60 8.50 -2.02
CA ILE A 55 -1.53 9.51 -2.02
C ILE A 55 -1.44 10.20 -0.65
N ALA A 56 -2.57 10.62 -0.09
CA ALA A 56 -2.61 11.26 1.23
C ALA A 56 -2.10 10.32 2.33
N PHE A 57 -2.52 9.06 2.29
CA PHE A 57 -2.06 8.03 3.21
C PHE A 57 -0.54 7.82 3.11
N ARG A 58 -0.02 7.64 1.88
CA ARG A 58 1.42 7.49 1.66
C ARG A 58 2.21 8.67 2.21
N LYS A 59 1.73 9.91 1.99
CA LYS A 59 2.39 11.12 2.50
C LYS A 59 2.38 11.20 4.03
N ALA A 60 1.31 10.70 4.66
CA ALA A 60 1.17 10.71 6.11
C ALA A 60 2.03 9.64 6.81
N HIS A 61 2.50 8.63 6.07
CA HIS A 61 3.23 7.50 6.62
C HIS A 61 4.60 7.33 5.96
N PRO A 62 5.66 7.92 6.53
CA PRO A 62 7.02 7.84 6.03
C PRO A 62 7.52 6.41 5.81
N VAL A 63 7.05 5.44 6.62
CA VAL A 63 7.42 4.03 6.48
C VAL A 63 7.07 3.44 5.11
N LEU A 64 6.12 4.04 4.37
CA LEU A 64 5.75 3.62 3.01
C LEU A 64 6.65 4.20 1.90
N HIS A 65 7.53 5.14 2.23
CA HIS A 65 8.43 5.78 1.27
C HIS A 65 9.82 6.04 1.85
N MET A 66 10.37 5.03 2.47
CA MET A 66 11.68 5.07 3.08
C MET A 66 12.76 5.51 2.07
N PRO A 67 13.72 6.34 2.48
CA PRO A 67 14.83 6.77 1.61
C PRO A 67 15.87 5.66 1.40
N VAL A 68 15.76 4.57 2.15
CA VAL A 68 16.68 3.43 2.13
C VAL A 68 15.91 2.14 1.84
N GLU A 69 16.63 1.15 1.31
CA GLU A 69 16.07 -0.18 1.07
C GLU A 69 15.72 -0.87 2.39
N LEU A 70 14.56 -1.53 2.42
CA LEU A 70 14.12 -2.34 3.54
C LEU A 70 14.89 -3.67 3.55
N LYS A 71 15.28 -4.13 4.74
CA LYS A 71 16.17 -5.29 4.91
C LYS A 71 15.44 -6.58 5.28
N GLY A 72 14.18 -6.48 5.73
CA GLY A 72 13.40 -7.63 6.20
C GLY A 72 13.92 -8.25 7.50
N VAL A 73 14.73 -7.51 8.26
CA VAL A 73 15.32 -7.98 9.52
C VAL A 73 15.26 -6.89 10.60
N ASP A 74 15.27 -7.31 11.86
CA ASP A 74 15.32 -6.39 13.01
C ASP A 74 16.75 -5.94 13.31
N TYR A 75 17.27 -5.00 12.49
CA TYR A 75 18.63 -4.48 12.64
C TYR A 75 18.76 -3.35 13.68
N LEU A 76 17.64 -2.87 14.23
CA LEU A 76 17.64 -1.87 15.30
C LEU A 76 17.23 -2.45 16.67
N THR A 77 17.08 -3.77 16.76
CA THR A 77 16.68 -4.48 17.99
C THR A 77 15.37 -3.92 18.58
N LYS A 78 14.40 -3.66 17.71
CA LYS A 78 13.08 -3.11 18.05
C LYS A 78 12.02 -4.18 18.31
N GLY A 79 12.35 -5.47 18.13
CA GLY A 79 11.46 -6.62 18.30
C GLY A 79 10.71 -7.03 17.03
N PHE A 80 10.75 -6.21 15.98
CA PHE A 80 10.12 -6.48 14.69
C PHE A 80 11.05 -6.05 13.55
N PRO A 81 11.03 -6.75 12.39
CA PRO A 81 11.74 -6.29 11.20
C PRO A 81 11.08 -5.03 10.62
N ASP A 82 11.85 -4.27 9.85
CA ASP A 82 11.36 -3.09 9.13
C ASP A 82 10.21 -3.42 8.16
N VAL A 83 10.26 -4.60 7.53
CA VAL A 83 9.19 -5.18 6.73
C VAL A 83 9.11 -6.68 6.96
N SER A 84 7.90 -7.22 6.98
CA SER A 84 7.67 -8.67 7.02
C SER A 84 6.56 -9.09 6.06
N LEU A 85 6.65 -10.33 5.59
CA LEU A 85 5.72 -10.92 4.63
C LEU A 85 4.87 -12.00 5.30
N HIS A 86 3.59 -12.02 4.94
CA HIS A 86 2.58 -12.87 5.54
C HIS A 86 1.66 -13.45 4.47
N GLY A 87 1.04 -14.56 4.80
CA GLY A 87 0.02 -15.20 3.97
C GLY A 87 -1.23 -15.54 4.80
N GLU A 88 -1.79 -16.71 4.58
CA GLU A 88 -2.89 -17.26 5.39
C GLU A 88 -2.45 -17.50 6.86
N ARG A 89 -1.14 -17.58 7.09
CA ARG A 89 -0.52 -17.63 8.42
C ARG A 89 0.36 -16.40 8.61
N ALA A 90 0.31 -15.82 9.79
CA ALA A 90 1.22 -14.74 10.16
C ALA A 90 2.67 -15.22 10.13
N TRP A 91 3.58 -14.38 9.67
CA TRP A 91 5.02 -14.65 9.54
C TRP A 91 5.39 -15.77 8.56
N TYR A 92 4.45 -16.21 7.74
CA TYR A 92 4.66 -17.23 6.73
C TYR A 92 4.03 -16.82 5.41
N LEU A 93 4.84 -16.70 4.37
CA LEU A 93 4.40 -16.48 2.99
C LEU A 93 4.65 -17.75 2.18
N SER A 94 3.62 -18.27 1.50
CA SER A 94 3.78 -19.34 0.54
C SER A 94 4.32 -18.78 -0.77
N TYR A 95 5.38 -19.39 -1.29
CA TYR A 95 5.98 -19.07 -2.60
C TYR A 95 5.51 -20.02 -3.71
N GLU A 96 4.46 -20.79 -3.47
CA GLU A 96 3.87 -21.62 -4.51
C GLU A 96 3.26 -20.75 -5.63
N ASN A 97 3.38 -21.23 -6.87
CA ASN A 97 2.86 -20.52 -8.04
C ASN A 97 1.34 -20.28 -8.00
N THR A 98 0.62 -21.06 -7.21
CA THR A 98 -0.82 -20.93 -6.99
C THR A 98 -1.18 -19.91 -5.91
N SER A 99 -0.21 -19.54 -5.08
CA SER A 99 -0.44 -18.51 -4.04
C SER A 99 -0.65 -17.16 -4.68
N ARG A 100 -1.77 -16.52 -4.34
CA ARG A 100 -2.18 -15.19 -4.85
C ARG A 100 -2.52 -14.25 -3.71
N LEU A 101 -1.94 -14.52 -2.54
CA LEU A 101 -2.11 -13.73 -1.34
C LEU A 101 -0.77 -13.19 -0.89
N LEU A 102 -0.76 -11.93 -0.50
CA LEU A 102 0.40 -11.28 0.07
C LEU A 102 -0.06 -10.31 1.17
N GLY A 103 0.41 -10.52 2.38
CA GLY A 103 0.36 -9.54 3.46
C GLY A 103 1.75 -8.94 3.65
N MET A 104 1.83 -7.63 3.73
CA MET A 104 3.07 -6.90 4.04
C MET A 104 2.83 -6.07 5.28
N MET A 105 3.65 -6.27 6.30
CA MET A 105 3.66 -5.44 7.49
C MET A 105 4.90 -4.58 7.49
N TYR A 106 4.73 -3.29 7.65
CA TYR A 106 5.79 -2.29 7.82
C TYR A 106 5.81 -1.83 9.28
N TYR A 107 6.99 -1.69 9.85
CA TYR A 107 7.14 -1.19 11.20
C TYR A 107 7.63 0.26 11.17
N GLY A 108 6.77 1.18 11.58
CA GLY A 108 7.00 2.62 11.51
C GLY A 108 8.16 3.15 12.32
N ALA A 109 8.63 2.42 13.34
CA ALA A 109 9.82 2.80 14.10
C ALA A 109 11.11 2.89 13.27
N TYR A 110 11.13 2.29 12.07
CA TYR A 110 12.25 2.38 11.14
C TYR A 110 12.20 3.62 10.24
N ALA A 111 11.06 4.29 10.17
CA ALA A 111 10.89 5.51 9.37
C ALA A 111 11.43 6.76 10.05
N ARG A 112 11.86 6.64 11.31
CA ARG A 112 12.40 7.75 12.08
C ARG A 112 13.79 8.13 11.57
N GLU A 113 13.98 9.41 11.28
CA GLU A 113 15.32 9.95 11.03
C GLU A 113 16.16 9.88 12.30
N LYS A 114 17.42 9.45 12.17
CA LYS A 114 18.32 9.26 13.31
C LYS A 114 18.55 10.53 14.12
N GLU A 115 18.39 11.68 13.51
CA GLU A 115 18.68 13.00 14.08
C GLU A 115 17.50 13.60 14.84
N ASP A 116 16.27 13.17 14.54
CA ASP A 116 15.08 13.67 15.24
C ASP A 116 14.56 12.65 16.27
N LEU A 117 15.14 12.73 17.46
CA LEU A 117 14.77 11.86 18.59
C LEU A 117 13.40 12.20 19.19
N GLU A 118 12.83 13.35 18.87
CA GLU A 118 11.54 13.81 19.39
C GLU A 118 10.39 13.53 18.40
N ALA A 119 10.69 13.21 17.14
CA ALA A 119 9.67 12.83 16.18
C ALA A 119 8.91 11.58 16.63
N ALA A 120 7.59 11.63 16.54
CA ALA A 120 6.75 10.48 16.82
C ALA A 120 7.09 9.34 15.84
N GLU A 121 7.17 8.12 16.37
CA GLU A 121 7.29 6.92 15.52
C GLU A 121 6.04 6.80 14.65
N ASP A 122 6.21 6.41 13.37
CA ASP A 122 5.10 6.08 12.49
C ASP A 122 4.42 4.77 12.95
N ASP A 123 3.23 4.51 12.46
CA ASP A 123 2.42 3.35 12.82
C ASP A 123 2.97 2.03 12.26
N PHE A 124 2.54 0.90 12.86
CA PHE A 124 2.56 -0.37 12.15
C PHE A 124 1.52 -0.33 11.03
N ILE A 125 1.93 -0.62 9.80
CA ILE A 125 1.05 -0.63 8.64
C ILE A 125 1.03 -2.04 8.05
N TYR A 126 -0.16 -2.65 7.98
CA TYR A 126 -0.36 -3.92 7.31
C TYR A 126 -1.17 -3.73 6.04
N ILE A 127 -0.63 -4.17 4.91
CA ILE A 127 -1.28 -4.11 3.61
C ILE A 127 -1.50 -5.54 3.11
N GLY A 128 -2.77 -5.91 2.96
CA GLY A 128 -3.17 -7.21 2.42
C GLY A 128 -3.55 -7.11 0.95
N TYR A 129 -2.93 -7.93 0.13
CA TYR A 129 -3.25 -8.06 -1.29
C TYR A 129 -3.87 -9.43 -1.55
N ASN A 130 -5.09 -9.43 -2.05
CA ASN A 130 -5.74 -10.62 -2.58
C ASN A 130 -5.83 -10.51 -4.10
N PHE A 131 -4.97 -11.24 -4.80
CA PHE A 131 -4.96 -11.36 -6.26
C PHE A 131 -5.77 -12.56 -6.74
N HIS A 132 -6.43 -13.27 -5.81
CA HIS A 132 -7.32 -14.37 -6.13
C HIS A 132 -8.72 -13.85 -6.49
N TRP A 133 -9.45 -14.59 -7.31
CA TRP A 133 -10.84 -14.24 -7.67
C TRP A 133 -11.85 -14.54 -6.56
N GLU A 134 -11.47 -15.34 -5.55
CA GLU A 134 -12.29 -15.66 -4.37
C GLU A 134 -11.87 -14.85 -3.15
N ASN A 135 -12.75 -14.79 -2.17
CA ASN A 135 -12.42 -14.27 -0.85
C ASN A 135 -11.43 -15.20 -0.17
N ARG A 136 -10.33 -14.65 0.30
CA ARG A 136 -9.28 -15.36 1.04
C ARG A 136 -9.03 -14.65 2.37
N SER A 137 -8.56 -15.40 3.34
CA SER A 137 -8.16 -14.87 4.64
C SER A 137 -6.66 -14.60 4.67
N LEU A 138 -6.29 -13.46 5.21
CA LEU A 138 -4.91 -13.11 5.56
C LEU A 138 -4.79 -13.01 7.06
N ALA A 139 -3.78 -13.65 7.64
CA ALA A 139 -3.53 -13.55 9.06
C ALA A 139 -2.83 -12.24 9.40
N LEU A 140 -3.31 -11.56 10.43
CA LEU A 140 -2.66 -10.40 11.01
C LEU A 140 -1.65 -10.84 12.08
N PRO A 141 -0.40 -10.36 12.05
CA PRO A 141 0.54 -10.59 13.13
C PRO A 141 0.06 -9.97 14.46
N ASN A 142 0.48 -10.57 15.56
CA ASN A 142 0.28 -9.95 16.87
C ASN A 142 1.13 -8.68 16.94
N LEU A 143 0.54 -7.63 17.49
CA LEU A 143 1.22 -6.38 17.80
C LEU A 143 1.78 -6.42 19.23
N PRO A 144 2.70 -5.50 19.59
CA PRO A 144 3.10 -5.28 20.98
C PRO A 144 1.91 -5.05 21.92
N GLU A 145 2.11 -5.34 23.20
CA GLU A 145 1.10 -5.09 24.23
C GLU A 145 0.62 -3.63 24.20
N GLY A 146 -0.69 -3.43 24.36
CA GLY A 146 -1.32 -2.10 24.30
C GLY A 146 -1.59 -1.59 22.89
N MET A 147 -1.29 -2.35 21.84
CA MET A 147 -1.59 -1.99 20.44
C MET A 147 -2.69 -2.86 19.85
N CYS A 148 -3.46 -2.31 18.94
CA CYS A 148 -4.48 -3.06 18.21
C CYS A 148 -4.54 -2.64 16.74
N TRP A 149 -4.90 -3.60 15.88
CA TRP A 149 -5.15 -3.33 14.49
C TRP A 149 -6.44 -2.53 14.30
N LYS A 150 -6.35 -1.41 13.58
CA LYS A 150 -7.52 -0.62 13.17
C LYS A 150 -7.66 -0.67 11.66
N LYS A 151 -8.85 -1.00 11.20
CA LYS A 151 -9.17 -0.98 9.78
C LYS A 151 -9.29 0.46 9.30
N ASN A 152 -8.50 0.86 8.33
CA ASN A 152 -8.69 2.14 7.67
C ASN A 152 -9.90 2.06 6.72
N ARG A 153 -11.01 2.70 7.11
CA ARG A 153 -12.27 2.67 6.36
C ARG A 153 -12.23 3.43 5.04
N ARG A 154 -11.22 4.27 4.82
CA ARG A 154 -11.12 5.09 3.60
C ARG A 154 -10.81 4.25 2.35
N TYR A 155 -10.26 3.04 2.51
CA TYR A 155 -9.77 2.21 1.40
C TYR A 155 -10.62 0.97 1.14
N LEU A 156 -11.92 1.04 1.39
CA LEU A 156 -12.83 -0.04 1.12
C LEU A 156 -13.42 0.08 -0.30
N SER A 157 -12.81 -0.57 -1.27
CA SER A 157 -13.58 -1.04 -2.41
C SER A 157 -14.30 -2.35 -2.03
N SER A 158 -15.44 -2.63 -2.64
CA SER A 158 -16.24 -3.83 -2.36
C SER A 158 -15.49 -5.16 -2.61
N ARG A 159 -14.29 -5.12 -3.18
CA ARG A 159 -13.47 -6.29 -3.51
C ARG A 159 -12.09 -6.32 -2.81
N ASN A 160 -11.54 -5.18 -2.39
CA ASN A 160 -10.21 -5.14 -1.78
C ASN A 160 -10.28 -4.39 -0.44
N ARG A 161 -10.00 -5.10 0.65
CA ARG A 161 -9.93 -4.53 2.00
C ARG A 161 -8.47 -4.28 2.35
N ILE A 162 -8.08 -3.02 2.42
CA ILE A 162 -6.78 -2.62 3.00
C ILE A 162 -7.00 -2.45 4.50
N LEU A 163 -6.25 -3.20 5.28
CA LEU A 163 -6.18 -3.02 6.72
C LEU A 163 -4.93 -2.20 7.01
N SER A 164 -5.09 -0.95 7.35
CA SER A 164 -4.05 -0.18 8.02
C SER A 164 -4.37 -0.18 9.50
N GLY A 165 -3.45 -0.61 10.31
CA GLY A 165 -3.55 -0.55 11.75
C GLY A 165 -2.67 0.56 12.25
N GLY A 166 -3.23 1.70 12.58
CA GLY A 166 -2.57 2.66 13.44
C GLY A 166 -2.61 2.11 14.87
N GLY A 167 -1.49 1.61 15.37
CA GLY A 167 -1.37 1.26 16.76
C GLY A 167 -1.29 2.54 17.60
N ARG A 168 -2.43 3.08 18.05
CA ARG A 168 -2.39 4.07 19.13
C ARG A 168 -2.28 3.33 20.44
N ARG A 169 -1.34 3.76 21.31
CA ARG A 169 -1.34 3.39 22.73
C ARG A 169 -2.68 3.85 23.32
N ILE A 170 -3.34 2.95 24.03
CA ILE A 170 -4.48 3.28 24.88
C ILE A 170 -3.94 3.85 26.19
#